data_211aaa380c93fdbecb3bfc6b3cdd7cf2
#
_entry.id   211aaa380c93fdbecb3bfc6b3cdd7cf2
#
_cell.length_a   1.000
_cell.length_b   1.000
_cell.length_c   1.000
_cell.angle_alpha   90.00
_cell.angle_beta   90.00
_cell.angle_gamma   90.00
#
_symmetry.space_group_name_H-M   'P 1'
#
loop_
_entity.id
_entity.type
_entity.pdbx_description
1 polymer ?
#
loop_
_entity_poly.entity_id
_entity_poly.type
_entity_poly.pdbx_seq_one_letter_code
_entity_poly.pdbx_strand_id
1 'polypeptide(L)'
;MRWLLRGINFLGFAGNILYELFILIDSIVYSIAAYAIQAFFAIAELDFVANGFEQISYIIGRIMILCGVFALFKLSFTLINYIIDPGKANKSAETGTKLVKNILIAIVLLVSLNLIFTSLYKFQNSIIKNNVIPKIIYGADNYDSNGQEMDIKENAKKFANTIFVSLMLGGNSNENLSTSAKNAVDRVLDGASINLLSPYATDSGFNYLPFISFIVGVLVCYYFLVFAIELGIRMVKLLVLQILAPIPIIMSIDPTQKDKLKKFGKLYSGIYLSEFIRIFTV
;
A
#
# COMPACT_ATOMS: atom_id res chain seq x y z
N MET A 1 -14.65 -19.49 -58.49
CA MET A 1 -13.52 -18.66 -58.03
C MET A 1 -13.94 -17.36 -57.34
N ARG A 2 -14.81 -16.50 -57.87
CA ARG A 2 -15.30 -15.26 -57.23
C ARG A 2 -16.04 -15.48 -55.90
N TRP A 3 -16.77 -16.61 -55.71
CA TRP A 3 -17.47 -16.95 -54.48
C TRP A 3 -16.51 -17.33 -53.34
N LEU A 4 -15.43 -18.04 -53.65
CA LEU A 4 -14.38 -18.37 -52.65
C LEU A 4 -13.65 -17.15 -52.17
N LEU A 5 -13.31 -16.19 -53.03
CA LEU A 5 -12.69 -14.91 -52.66
C LEU A 5 -13.60 -14.05 -51.81
N ARG A 6 -14.93 -14.04 -52.05
CA ARG A 6 -15.91 -13.37 -51.18
C ARG A 6 -16.01 -14.00 -49.79
N GLY A 7 -15.96 -15.35 -49.72
CA GLY A 7 -15.97 -16.08 -48.45
C GLY A 7 -14.72 -15.81 -47.63
N ILE A 8 -13.54 -15.75 -48.23
CA ILE A 8 -12.27 -15.43 -47.57
C ILE A 8 -12.27 -13.99 -47.05
N ASN A 9 -12.78 -13.04 -47.85
CA ASN A 9 -12.90 -11.63 -47.39
C ASN A 9 -13.93 -11.46 -46.26
N PHE A 10 -15.01 -12.25 -46.28
CA PHE A 10 -16.02 -12.23 -45.21
C PHE A 10 -15.47 -12.81 -43.90
N LEU A 11 -14.72 -13.92 -43.96
CA LEU A 11 -14.06 -14.52 -42.79
C LEU A 11 -12.98 -13.60 -42.22
N GLY A 12 -12.20 -12.92 -43.06
CA GLY A 12 -11.24 -11.92 -42.63
C GLY A 12 -11.89 -10.69 -41.97
N PHE A 13 -13.00 -10.21 -42.57
CA PHE A 13 -13.77 -9.10 -42.02
C PHE A 13 -14.41 -9.46 -40.67
N ALA A 14 -15.00 -10.65 -40.55
CA ALA A 14 -15.56 -11.15 -39.29
C ALA A 14 -14.47 -11.34 -38.22
N GLY A 15 -13.27 -11.79 -38.61
CA GLY A 15 -12.12 -11.88 -37.71
C GLY A 15 -11.69 -10.54 -37.13
N ASN A 16 -11.58 -9.52 -37.97
CA ASN A 16 -11.21 -8.17 -37.54
C ASN A 16 -12.23 -7.57 -36.55
N ILE A 17 -13.53 -7.74 -36.84
CA ILE A 17 -14.59 -7.26 -35.92
C ILE A 17 -14.50 -7.98 -34.56
N LEU A 18 -14.22 -9.28 -34.55
CA LEU A 18 -14.05 -10.04 -33.31
C LEU A 18 -12.86 -9.52 -32.50
N TYR A 19 -11.72 -9.27 -33.14
CA TYR A 19 -10.56 -8.69 -32.44
C TYR A 19 -10.84 -7.29 -31.88
N GLU A 20 -11.51 -6.43 -32.66
CA GLU A 20 -11.92 -5.09 -32.17
C GLU A 20 -12.83 -5.19 -30.95
N LEU A 21 -13.80 -6.12 -30.97
CA LEU A 21 -14.71 -6.33 -29.85
C LEU A 21 -13.99 -6.86 -28.61
N PHE A 22 -13.05 -7.78 -28.77
CA PHE A 22 -12.24 -8.27 -27.66
C PHE A 22 -11.34 -7.19 -27.06
N ILE A 23 -10.70 -6.33 -27.87
CA ILE A 23 -9.89 -5.21 -27.37
C ILE A 23 -10.78 -4.21 -26.64
N LEU A 24 -12.02 -3.98 -27.08
CA LEU A 24 -12.97 -3.13 -26.37
C LEU A 24 -13.31 -3.71 -24.99
N ILE A 25 -13.56 -5.02 -24.90
CA ILE A 25 -13.79 -5.72 -23.63
C ILE A 25 -12.54 -5.60 -22.72
N ASP A 26 -11.36 -5.88 -23.26
CA ASP A 26 -10.10 -5.77 -22.55
C ASP A 26 -9.87 -4.33 -22.07
N SER A 27 -10.19 -3.32 -22.86
CA SER A 27 -10.10 -1.92 -22.48
C SER A 27 -10.93 -1.60 -21.23
N ILE A 28 -12.11 -2.20 -21.10
CA ILE A 28 -12.95 -2.07 -19.90
C ILE A 28 -12.29 -2.77 -18.71
N VAL A 29 -11.85 -4.02 -18.90
CA VAL A 29 -11.23 -4.82 -17.83
C VAL A 29 -9.95 -4.17 -17.32
N TYR A 30 -9.06 -3.71 -18.20
CA TYR A 30 -7.83 -3.07 -17.79
C TYR A 30 -8.05 -1.66 -17.22
N SER A 31 -9.13 -0.98 -17.62
CA SER A 31 -9.54 0.25 -16.94
C SER A 31 -9.97 -0.01 -15.49
N ILE A 32 -10.74 -1.08 -15.26
CA ILE A 32 -11.13 -1.50 -13.89
C ILE A 32 -9.88 -1.93 -13.11
N ALA A 33 -8.96 -2.67 -13.73
CA ALA A 33 -7.68 -3.04 -13.12
C ALA A 33 -6.87 -1.80 -12.73
N ALA A 34 -6.82 -0.76 -13.57
CA ALA A 34 -6.17 0.50 -13.25
C ALA A 34 -6.79 1.19 -12.02
N TYR A 35 -8.12 1.17 -11.87
CA TYR A 35 -8.78 1.66 -10.65
C TYR A 35 -8.45 0.82 -9.41
N ALA A 36 -8.33 -0.50 -9.55
CA ALA A 36 -7.93 -1.38 -8.45
C ALA A 36 -6.49 -1.09 -8.00
N ILE A 37 -5.58 -0.88 -8.95
CA ILE A 37 -4.20 -0.49 -8.70
C ILE A 37 -4.13 0.90 -8.06
N GLN A 38 -4.91 1.86 -8.56
CA GLN A 38 -5.02 3.20 -7.96
C GLN A 38 -5.51 3.13 -6.52
N ALA A 39 -6.54 2.32 -6.23
CA ALA A 39 -7.05 2.13 -4.88
C ALA A 39 -5.99 1.53 -3.95
N PHE A 40 -5.21 0.56 -4.42
CA PHE A 40 -4.10 -0.01 -3.66
C PHE A 40 -3.07 1.06 -3.28
N PHE A 41 -2.58 1.85 -4.24
CA PHE A 41 -1.61 2.92 -3.95
C PHE A 41 -2.21 4.04 -3.08
N ALA A 42 -3.46 4.43 -3.33
CA ALA A 42 -4.13 5.44 -2.52
C ALA A 42 -4.28 5.00 -1.04
N ILE A 43 -4.58 3.73 -0.79
CA ILE A 43 -4.62 3.17 0.57
C ILE A 43 -3.22 3.11 1.17
N ALA A 44 -2.21 2.73 0.38
CA ALA A 44 -0.82 2.67 0.83
C ALA A 44 -0.26 4.04 1.25
N GLU A 45 -0.74 5.13 0.63
CA GLU A 45 -0.36 6.50 0.96
C GLU A 45 -1.17 7.13 2.11
N LEU A 46 -2.24 6.46 2.58
CA LEU A 46 -3.06 6.99 3.67
C LEU A 46 -2.23 7.16 4.96
N ASP A 47 -2.07 8.41 5.37
CA ASP A 47 -1.47 8.77 6.64
C ASP A 47 -2.57 9.23 7.60
N PHE A 48 -2.96 8.36 8.52
CA PHE A 48 -3.98 8.68 9.52
C PHE A 48 -3.47 9.66 10.60
N VAL A 49 -2.16 9.86 10.70
CA VAL A 49 -1.55 10.70 11.74
C VAL A 49 -1.24 12.10 11.25
N ALA A 50 -0.66 12.23 10.05
CA ALA A 50 -0.20 13.52 9.54
C ALA A 50 -1.26 14.28 8.73
N ASN A 51 -2.09 13.59 7.95
CA ASN A 51 -3.00 14.25 6.99
C ASN A 51 -4.48 13.99 7.22
N GLY A 52 -4.85 13.11 8.16
CA GLY A 52 -6.16 12.58 7.93
C GLY A 52 -7.23 13.05 8.85
N PHE A 53 -6.97 13.15 10.07
CA PHE A 53 -8.10 13.34 10.97
C PHE A 53 -7.66 14.12 12.18
N GLU A 54 -7.85 15.43 12.14
CA GLU A 54 -7.78 16.30 13.33
C GLU A 54 -8.51 15.64 14.51
N GLN A 55 -9.61 14.97 14.22
CA GLN A 55 -10.41 14.21 15.17
C GLN A 55 -9.66 13.04 15.81
N ILE A 56 -8.84 12.30 15.04
CA ILE A 56 -8.04 11.18 15.59
C ILE A 56 -6.89 11.72 16.45
N SER A 57 -6.20 12.75 16.00
CA SER A 57 -5.17 13.43 16.79
C SER A 57 -5.73 13.97 18.12
N TYR A 58 -6.93 14.53 18.08
CA TYR A 58 -7.64 15.00 19.26
C TYR A 58 -8.03 13.86 20.23
N ILE A 59 -8.52 12.73 19.69
CA ILE A 59 -8.84 11.53 20.49
C ILE A 59 -7.57 10.98 21.14
N ILE A 60 -6.48 10.84 20.38
CA ILE A 60 -5.19 10.37 20.91
C ILE A 60 -4.68 11.30 22.02
N GLY A 61 -4.77 12.62 21.82
CA GLY A 61 -4.38 13.60 22.83
C GLY A 61 -5.18 13.45 24.13
N ARG A 62 -6.49 13.24 24.04
CA ARG A 62 -7.34 13.03 25.24
C ARG A 62 -7.05 11.72 25.94
N ILE A 63 -6.82 10.64 25.17
CA ILE A 63 -6.41 9.35 25.75
C ILE A 63 -5.05 9.49 26.44
N MET A 64 -4.10 10.21 25.87
CA MET A 64 -2.80 10.47 26.50
C MET A 64 -2.95 11.23 27.84
N ILE A 65 -3.81 12.24 27.91
CA ILE A 65 -4.08 12.98 29.17
C ILE A 65 -4.70 12.04 30.21
N LEU A 66 -5.72 11.26 29.83
CA LEU A 66 -6.35 10.29 30.72
C LEU A 66 -5.33 9.26 31.24
N CYS A 67 -4.49 8.77 30.35
CA CYS A 67 -3.41 7.84 30.68
C CYS A 67 -2.37 8.47 31.59
N GLY A 68 -2.02 9.74 31.39
CA GLY A 68 -1.14 10.48 32.28
C GLY A 68 -1.70 10.60 33.70
N VAL A 69 -2.98 10.94 33.84
CA VAL A 69 -3.68 10.97 35.14
C VAL A 69 -3.66 9.58 35.80
N PHE A 70 -3.97 8.52 35.03
CA PHE A 70 -3.93 7.15 35.55
C PHE A 70 -2.51 6.72 35.99
N ALA A 71 -1.47 7.15 35.25
CA ALA A 71 -0.09 6.92 35.64
C ALA A 71 0.26 7.58 37.00
N LEU A 72 -0.20 8.82 37.20
CA LEU A 72 -0.01 9.53 38.49
C LEU A 72 -0.73 8.81 39.64
N PHE A 73 -1.96 8.34 39.44
CA PHE A 73 -2.68 7.53 40.43
C PHE A 73 -1.91 6.24 40.76
N LYS A 74 -1.46 5.52 39.75
CA LYS A 74 -0.70 4.28 39.94
C LYS A 74 0.61 4.53 40.70
N LEU A 75 1.29 5.62 40.40
CA LEU A 75 2.50 6.06 41.11
C LEU A 75 2.19 6.34 42.58
N SER A 76 1.12 7.12 42.85
CA SER A 76 0.69 7.45 44.21
C SER A 76 0.35 6.21 45.03
N PHE A 77 -0.43 5.27 44.47
CA PHE A 77 -0.74 4.01 45.14
C PHE A 77 0.51 3.17 45.40
N THR A 78 1.45 3.17 44.49
CA THR A 78 2.69 2.40 44.67
C THR A 78 3.54 3.02 45.79
N LEU A 79 3.64 4.35 45.87
CA LEU A 79 4.34 5.06 46.94
C LEU A 79 3.66 4.82 48.30
N ILE A 80 2.34 4.86 48.35
CA ILE A 80 1.56 4.56 49.58
C ILE A 80 1.84 3.15 50.06
N ASN A 81 1.83 2.16 49.19
CA ASN A 81 2.14 0.77 49.52
C ASN A 81 3.59 0.62 50.07
N TYR A 82 4.55 1.40 49.59
CA TYR A 82 5.90 1.41 50.12
C TYR A 82 5.98 2.04 51.54
N ILE A 83 5.13 3.03 51.80
CA ILE A 83 5.08 3.68 53.14
C ILE A 83 4.43 2.75 54.19
N ILE A 84 3.36 2.02 53.76
CA ILE A 84 2.59 1.13 54.67
C ILE A 84 3.37 -0.15 55.02
N ASP A 85 4.15 -0.69 54.06
CA ASP A 85 4.90 -1.94 54.25
C ASP A 85 6.40 -1.74 53.98
N PRO A 86 7.16 -1.13 54.94
CA PRO A 86 8.61 -0.94 54.80
C PRO A 86 9.40 -2.25 54.75
N GLY A 87 8.82 -3.37 55.23
CA GLY A 87 9.45 -4.69 55.16
C GLY A 87 9.54 -5.24 53.74
N LYS A 88 8.64 -4.88 52.89
CA LYS A 88 8.77 -5.05 51.45
C LYS A 88 9.82 -4.12 50.83
N ALA A 89 10.10 -2.98 51.47
CA ALA A 89 11.12 -2.05 51.02
C ALA A 89 12.54 -2.57 51.16
N ASN A 90 12.86 -3.35 52.21
CA ASN A 90 14.23 -3.88 52.44
C ASN A 90 14.64 -5.05 51.50
N LYS A 91 13.69 -5.83 51.03
CA LYS A 91 13.91 -6.70 49.86
C LYS A 91 13.81 -5.94 48.52
N SER A 92 13.49 -4.66 48.58
CA SER A 92 13.02 -3.86 47.44
C SER A 92 13.78 -2.52 47.25
N ALA A 93 14.92 -2.26 47.90
CA ALA A 93 15.77 -1.14 47.48
C ALA A 93 16.09 -1.25 45.97
N GLU A 94 16.33 -2.48 45.52
CA GLU A 94 16.45 -2.82 44.09
C GLU A 94 15.13 -2.64 43.33
N THR A 95 13.98 -2.88 43.94
CA THR A 95 12.64 -2.73 43.36
C THR A 95 12.23 -1.25 43.31
N GLY A 96 12.56 -0.44 44.29
CA GLY A 96 12.31 1.00 44.29
C GLY A 96 13.07 1.74 43.18
N THR A 97 14.34 1.44 43.05
CA THR A 97 15.18 2.00 41.96
C THR A 97 14.68 1.51 40.57
N LYS A 98 14.27 0.26 40.44
CA LYS A 98 13.67 -0.28 39.23
C LYS A 98 12.34 0.42 38.89
N LEU A 99 11.53 0.73 39.89
CA LEU A 99 10.26 1.42 39.75
C LEU A 99 10.46 2.87 39.25
N VAL A 100 11.35 3.65 39.86
CA VAL A 100 11.69 4.99 39.44
C VAL A 100 12.22 5.00 38.02
N LYS A 101 13.12 4.06 37.69
CA LYS A 101 13.62 3.89 36.33
C LYS A 101 12.51 3.59 35.33
N ASN A 102 11.57 2.72 35.69
CA ASN A 102 10.45 2.36 34.77
C ASN A 102 9.50 3.53 34.58
N ILE A 103 9.24 4.33 35.63
CA ILE A 103 8.42 5.55 35.52
C ILE A 103 9.08 6.53 34.55
N LEU A 104 10.38 6.77 34.70
CA LEU A 104 11.10 7.68 33.84
C LEU A 104 11.07 7.21 32.38
N ILE A 105 11.28 5.93 32.15
CA ILE A 105 11.16 5.32 30.81
C ILE A 105 9.73 5.47 30.27
N ALA A 106 8.71 5.21 31.07
CA ALA A 106 7.31 5.34 30.66
C ALA A 106 6.96 6.77 30.28
N ILE A 107 7.41 7.77 31.05
CA ILE A 107 7.19 9.18 30.72
C ILE A 107 7.87 9.55 29.41
N VAL A 108 9.14 9.18 29.23
CA VAL A 108 9.87 9.43 27.98
C VAL A 108 9.18 8.78 26.80
N LEU A 109 8.74 7.53 26.93
CA LEU A 109 8.01 6.82 25.88
C LEU A 109 6.67 7.48 25.58
N LEU A 110 5.90 7.93 26.58
CA LEU A 110 4.62 8.61 26.35
C LEU A 110 4.81 9.93 25.60
N VAL A 111 5.81 10.72 25.97
CA VAL A 111 6.10 12.00 25.30
C VAL A 111 6.61 11.77 23.87
N SER A 112 7.46 10.77 23.68
CA SER A 112 8.03 10.45 22.35
C SER A 112 7.11 9.63 21.45
N LEU A 113 5.99 9.11 21.97
CA LEU A 113 5.11 8.19 21.24
C LEU A 113 4.64 8.76 19.89
N ASN A 114 4.16 10.00 19.93
CA ASN A 114 3.67 10.67 18.72
C ASN A 114 4.80 10.87 17.69
N LEU A 115 5.99 11.20 18.16
CA LEU A 115 7.17 11.39 17.32
C LEU A 115 7.63 10.07 16.68
N ILE A 116 7.58 8.96 17.44
CA ILE A 116 7.91 7.62 16.95
C ILE A 116 6.95 7.22 15.82
N PHE A 117 5.64 7.35 16.05
CA PHE A 117 4.65 6.99 15.04
C PHE A 117 4.74 7.87 13.80
N THR A 118 4.84 9.18 13.96
CA THR A 118 5.02 10.11 12.84
C THR A 118 6.29 9.79 12.04
N SER A 119 7.38 9.40 12.69
CA SER A 119 8.62 9.04 11.99
C SER A 119 8.46 7.73 11.19
N LEU A 120 7.76 6.73 11.74
CA LEU A 120 7.47 5.49 11.04
C LEU A 120 6.58 5.73 9.81
N TYR A 121 5.55 6.56 9.93
CA TYR A 121 4.71 6.94 8.78
C TYR A 121 5.47 7.74 7.73
N LYS A 122 6.30 8.71 8.14
CA LYS A 122 7.15 9.46 7.20
C LYS A 122 8.11 8.54 6.45
N PHE A 123 8.66 7.54 7.13
CA PHE A 123 9.53 6.56 6.50
C PHE A 123 8.76 5.73 5.45
N GLN A 124 7.57 5.25 5.78
CA GLN A 124 6.71 4.51 4.84
C GLN A 124 6.33 5.39 3.64
N ASN A 125 5.84 6.61 3.89
CA ASN A 125 5.48 7.55 2.82
C ASN A 125 6.67 7.95 1.96
N SER A 126 7.86 8.08 2.52
CA SER A 126 9.06 8.38 1.75
C SER A 126 9.37 7.28 0.73
N ILE A 127 9.11 6.01 1.07
CA ILE A 127 9.32 4.89 0.14
C ILE A 127 8.26 4.87 -0.94
N ILE A 128 7.00 5.14 -0.59
CA ILE A 128 5.88 5.13 -1.54
C ILE A 128 5.95 6.36 -2.45
N LYS A 129 6.08 7.58 -1.87
CA LYS A 129 6.06 8.85 -2.61
C LYS A 129 7.31 9.10 -3.45
N ASN A 130 8.48 8.60 -3.03
CA ASN A 130 9.68 8.69 -3.87
C ASN A 130 9.64 7.72 -5.05
N ASN A 131 8.48 7.18 -5.33
CA ASN A 131 8.25 6.31 -6.47
C ASN A 131 9.25 5.14 -6.55
N VAL A 132 9.75 4.67 -5.39
CA VAL A 132 10.71 3.56 -5.35
C VAL A 132 10.09 2.32 -6.00
N ILE A 133 8.81 2.04 -5.71
CA ILE A 133 8.08 0.90 -6.27
C ILE A 133 7.87 1.06 -7.79
N PRO A 134 7.31 2.16 -8.30
CA PRO A 134 7.24 2.39 -9.73
C PRO A 134 8.61 2.40 -10.41
N LYS A 135 9.65 2.99 -9.81
CA LYS A 135 11.02 2.95 -10.35
C LYS A 135 11.57 1.52 -10.47
N ILE A 136 11.30 0.66 -9.50
CA ILE A 136 11.70 -0.76 -9.55
C ILE A 136 10.94 -1.51 -10.63
N ILE A 137 9.65 -1.24 -10.79
CA ILE A 137 8.77 -1.95 -11.73
C ILE A 137 8.96 -1.48 -13.16
N TYR A 138 9.09 -0.16 -13.39
CA TYR A 138 9.14 0.42 -14.74
C TYR A 138 10.53 0.79 -15.20
N GLY A 139 11.52 0.86 -14.31
CA GLY A 139 12.88 1.27 -14.65
C GLY A 139 13.02 2.70 -15.15
N ALA A 140 11.96 3.50 -15.10
CA ALA A 140 11.90 4.85 -15.65
C ALA A 140 11.67 5.90 -14.56
N ASP A 141 12.16 7.10 -14.79
CA ASP A 141 11.83 8.26 -13.98
C ASP A 141 10.35 8.59 -14.16
N ASN A 142 9.60 8.60 -13.04
CA ASN A 142 8.15 8.89 -13.02
C ASN A 142 7.85 10.39 -13.18
N TYR A 143 8.54 11.02 -14.09
CA TYR A 143 8.25 12.39 -14.49
C TYR A 143 7.49 12.35 -15.81
N ASP A 144 6.45 13.16 -15.90
CA ASP A 144 5.81 13.40 -17.18
C ASP A 144 6.80 14.08 -18.14
N SER A 145 6.44 14.21 -19.40
CA SER A 145 7.25 14.93 -20.40
C SER A 145 7.59 16.37 -20.01
N ASN A 146 6.96 16.92 -18.96
CA ASN A 146 7.17 18.28 -18.42
C ASN A 146 8.00 18.27 -17.11
N GLY A 147 8.50 17.13 -16.66
CA GLY A 147 9.28 17.01 -15.43
C GLY A 147 8.46 17.11 -14.15
N GLN A 148 7.12 16.98 -14.20
CA GLN A 148 6.25 16.92 -13.03
C GLN A 148 6.07 15.47 -12.56
N GLU A 149 5.99 15.28 -11.24
CA GLU A 149 5.71 13.98 -10.63
C GLU A 149 4.33 13.48 -11.06
N MET A 150 4.28 12.28 -11.65
CA MET A 150 3.04 11.72 -12.16
C MET A 150 2.06 11.39 -11.03
N ASP A 151 0.79 11.71 -11.23
CA ASP A 151 -0.29 11.34 -10.32
C ASP A 151 -0.46 9.81 -10.23
N ILE A 152 -0.83 9.33 -9.05
CA ILE A 152 -1.11 7.90 -8.78
C ILE A 152 -2.06 7.30 -9.81
N LYS A 153 -3.07 8.06 -10.22
CA LYS A 153 -4.04 7.62 -11.22
C LYS A 153 -3.40 7.35 -12.59
N GLU A 154 -2.50 8.21 -13.00
CA GLU A 154 -1.78 8.08 -14.27
C GLU A 154 -0.81 6.91 -14.21
N ASN A 155 -0.06 6.77 -13.12
CA ASN A 155 0.83 5.64 -12.89
C ASN A 155 0.09 4.29 -12.89
N ALA A 156 -1.06 4.21 -12.21
CA ALA A 156 -1.87 3.00 -12.18
C ALA A 156 -2.36 2.61 -13.59
N LYS A 157 -2.74 3.61 -14.41
CA LYS A 157 -3.18 3.38 -15.78
C LYS A 157 -2.04 2.92 -16.68
N LYS A 158 -0.86 3.55 -16.58
CA LYS A 158 0.34 3.14 -17.31
C LYS A 158 0.72 1.71 -16.96
N PHE A 159 0.61 1.32 -15.68
CA PHE A 159 0.87 -0.04 -15.23
C PHE A 159 -0.08 -1.07 -15.85
N ALA A 160 -1.38 -0.82 -15.79
CA ALA A 160 -2.37 -1.70 -16.41
C ALA A 160 -2.13 -1.83 -17.93
N ASN A 161 -1.85 -0.72 -18.59
CA ASN A 161 -1.55 -0.67 -20.02
C ASN A 161 -0.26 -1.45 -20.36
N THR A 162 0.77 -1.36 -19.53
CA THR A 162 2.03 -2.09 -19.72
C THR A 162 1.80 -3.60 -19.69
N ILE A 163 0.97 -4.09 -18.76
CA ILE A 163 0.61 -5.51 -18.69
C ILE A 163 -0.10 -5.92 -19.98
N PHE A 164 -1.10 -5.14 -20.43
CA PHE A 164 -1.82 -5.43 -21.66
C PHE A 164 -0.91 -5.45 -22.89
N VAL A 165 -0.09 -4.41 -23.08
CA VAL A 165 0.84 -4.31 -24.20
C VAL A 165 1.85 -5.47 -24.20
N SER A 166 2.37 -5.85 -23.03
CA SER A 166 3.29 -6.98 -22.90
C SER A 166 2.66 -8.30 -23.34
N LEU A 167 1.38 -8.51 -23.03
CA LEU A 167 0.63 -9.68 -23.48
C LEU A 167 0.33 -9.62 -24.98
N MET A 168 0.01 -8.43 -25.51
CA MET A 168 -0.28 -8.23 -26.93
C MET A 168 0.95 -8.46 -27.80
N LEU A 169 2.13 -8.07 -27.32
CA LEU A 169 3.41 -8.31 -28.02
C LEU A 169 3.86 -9.79 -27.93
N GLY A 170 3.42 -10.51 -26.87
CA GLY A 170 3.73 -11.93 -26.70
C GLY A 170 5.22 -12.26 -26.67
N GLY A 171 6.07 -11.32 -26.19
CA GLY A 171 7.53 -11.46 -26.16
C GLY A 171 8.24 -11.11 -27.47
N ASN A 172 7.51 -10.68 -28.50
CA ASN A 172 8.14 -10.14 -29.70
C ASN A 172 8.71 -8.74 -29.44
N SER A 173 9.88 -8.46 -30.03
CA SER A 173 10.43 -7.11 -29.98
C SER A 173 9.58 -6.16 -30.85
N ASN A 174 9.47 -4.91 -30.44
CA ASN A 174 8.77 -3.85 -31.19
C ASN A 174 9.31 -3.65 -32.62
N GLU A 175 10.43 -4.27 -32.96
CA GLU A 175 11.09 -4.09 -34.25
C GLU A 175 10.24 -4.55 -35.44
N ASN A 176 9.39 -5.54 -35.23
CA ASN A 176 8.51 -6.12 -36.27
C ASN A 176 7.20 -5.37 -36.51
N LEU A 177 6.91 -4.34 -35.69
CA LEU A 177 5.70 -3.53 -35.79
C LEU A 177 5.82 -2.47 -36.90
N SER A 178 4.73 -2.16 -37.56
CA SER A 178 4.63 -0.97 -38.41
C SER A 178 4.89 0.31 -37.63
N THR A 179 5.38 1.36 -38.25
CA THR A 179 5.66 2.65 -37.57
C THR A 179 4.42 3.21 -36.92
N SER A 180 3.25 3.03 -37.53
CA SER A 180 1.96 3.48 -36.95
C SER A 180 1.58 2.68 -35.71
N ALA A 181 1.81 1.36 -35.72
CA ALA A 181 1.58 0.50 -34.58
C ALA A 181 2.52 0.82 -33.42
N LYS A 182 3.81 1.10 -33.68
CA LYS A 182 4.77 1.56 -32.67
C LYS A 182 4.29 2.82 -31.98
N ASN A 183 3.92 3.84 -32.74
CA ASN A 183 3.41 5.09 -32.20
C ASN A 183 2.12 4.88 -31.37
N ALA A 184 1.26 3.92 -31.75
CA ALA A 184 0.07 3.60 -30.97
C ALA A 184 0.44 2.89 -29.66
N VAL A 185 1.41 1.98 -29.67
CA VAL A 185 1.96 1.30 -28.47
C VAL A 185 2.55 2.33 -27.51
N ASP A 186 3.41 3.23 -27.99
CA ASP A 186 4.05 4.25 -27.16
C ASP A 186 3.00 5.15 -26.48
N ARG A 187 1.97 5.57 -27.24
CA ARG A 187 0.87 6.36 -26.67
C ARG A 187 0.07 5.60 -25.61
N VAL A 188 -0.15 4.30 -25.79
CA VAL A 188 -0.85 3.47 -24.81
C VAL A 188 0.02 3.28 -23.56
N LEU A 189 1.31 3.05 -23.71
CA LEU A 189 2.26 2.99 -22.60
C LEU A 189 2.31 4.33 -21.84
N ASP A 190 2.14 5.44 -22.53
CA ASP A 190 2.01 6.78 -21.92
C ASP A 190 0.64 7.07 -21.29
N GLY A 191 -0.24 6.07 -21.20
CA GLY A 191 -1.52 6.18 -20.51
C GLY A 191 -2.71 6.52 -21.42
N ALA A 192 -2.57 6.44 -22.75
CA ALA A 192 -3.72 6.53 -23.64
C ALA A 192 -4.64 5.29 -23.53
N SER A 193 -5.79 5.31 -24.20
CA SER A 193 -6.70 4.16 -24.20
C SER A 193 -6.13 2.99 -25.00
N ILE A 194 -6.28 1.77 -24.47
CA ILE A 194 -5.93 0.51 -25.14
C ILE A 194 -6.64 0.36 -26.49
N ASN A 195 -7.81 0.97 -26.65
CA ASN A 195 -8.57 0.94 -27.93
C ASN A 195 -7.78 1.51 -29.11
N LEU A 196 -6.73 2.32 -28.88
CA LEU A 196 -5.84 2.79 -29.95
C LEU A 196 -5.11 1.66 -30.67
N LEU A 197 -4.97 0.48 -30.04
CA LEU A 197 -4.33 -0.68 -30.62
C LEU A 197 -5.29 -1.54 -31.47
N SER A 198 -6.61 -1.28 -31.40
CA SER A 198 -7.63 -2.05 -32.13
C SER A 198 -7.37 -2.15 -33.63
N PRO A 199 -7.02 -1.06 -34.37
CA PRO A 199 -6.75 -1.15 -35.79
C PRO A 199 -5.53 -2.00 -36.18
N TYR A 200 -4.64 -2.21 -35.21
CA TYR A 200 -3.36 -2.91 -35.41
C TYR A 200 -3.36 -4.34 -34.86
N ALA A 201 -4.47 -4.82 -34.31
CA ALA A 201 -4.57 -6.15 -33.66
C ALA A 201 -4.16 -7.32 -34.57
N THR A 202 -4.26 -7.12 -35.86
CA THR A 202 -3.88 -8.11 -36.90
C THR A 202 -2.52 -7.83 -37.54
N ASP A 203 -1.76 -6.84 -37.04
CA ASP A 203 -0.41 -6.57 -37.52
C ASP A 203 0.52 -7.74 -37.16
N SER A 204 1.46 -8.08 -38.03
CA SER A 204 2.34 -9.25 -37.90
C SER A 204 3.26 -9.20 -36.66
N GLY A 205 3.43 -8.03 -36.07
CA GLY A 205 4.21 -7.86 -34.85
C GLY A 205 3.44 -8.17 -33.55
N PHE A 206 2.11 -8.27 -33.60
CA PHE A 206 1.30 -8.61 -32.45
C PHE A 206 0.96 -10.09 -32.40
N ASN A 207 1.02 -10.67 -31.22
CA ASN A 207 0.55 -12.03 -30.93
C ASN A 207 -0.62 -11.95 -29.92
N TYR A 208 -1.66 -11.20 -30.28
CA TYR A 208 -2.78 -10.97 -29.40
C TYR A 208 -3.64 -12.21 -29.21
N LEU A 209 -3.71 -12.69 -27.97
CA LEU A 209 -4.52 -13.81 -27.52
C LEU A 209 -5.66 -13.31 -26.63
N PRO A 210 -6.87 -13.03 -27.17
CA PRO A 210 -7.94 -12.36 -26.45
C PRO A 210 -8.33 -13.01 -25.14
N PHE A 211 -8.50 -14.33 -25.13
CA PHE A 211 -8.90 -15.05 -23.91
C PHE A 211 -7.84 -14.99 -22.82
N ILE A 212 -6.56 -15.07 -23.18
CA ILE A 212 -5.46 -14.98 -22.21
C ILE A 212 -5.40 -13.57 -21.66
N SER A 213 -5.49 -12.55 -22.50
CA SER A 213 -5.50 -11.15 -22.09
C SER A 213 -6.64 -10.84 -21.12
N PHE A 214 -7.85 -11.28 -21.46
CA PHE A 214 -9.02 -11.13 -20.61
C PHE A 214 -8.83 -11.78 -19.23
N ILE A 215 -8.39 -13.05 -19.21
CA ILE A 215 -8.16 -13.78 -17.95
C ILE A 215 -7.11 -13.07 -17.10
N VAL A 216 -6.00 -12.65 -17.69
CA VAL A 216 -4.93 -11.94 -16.97
C VAL A 216 -5.45 -10.60 -16.46
N GLY A 217 -6.19 -9.83 -17.24
CA GLY A 217 -6.78 -8.57 -16.80
C GLY A 217 -7.71 -8.75 -15.59
N VAL A 218 -8.57 -9.78 -15.61
CA VAL A 218 -9.45 -10.12 -14.48
C VAL A 218 -8.63 -10.54 -13.25
N LEU A 219 -7.58 -11.36 -13.42
CA LEU A 219 -6.71 -11.77 -12.33
C LEU A 219 -5.96 -10.58 -11.71
N VAL A 220 -5.44 -9.67 -12.52
CA VAL A 220 -4.78 -8.45 -12.06
C VAL A 220 -5.75 -7.61 -11.23
N CYS A 221 -6.96 -7.37 -11.73
CA CYS A 221 -8.01 -6.66 -11.01
C CYS A 221 -8.31 -7.31 -9.65
N TYR A 222 -8.52 -8.63 -9.64
CA TYR A 222 -8.82 -9.39 -8.43
C TYR A 222 -7.70 -9.29 -7.39
N TYR A 223 -6.44 -9.53 -7.80
CA TYR A 223 -5.32 -9.50 -6.87
C TYR A 223 -5.09 -8.11 -6.28
N PHE A 224 -5.15 -7.05 -7.10
CA PHE A 224 -4.99 -5.68 -6.59
C PHE A 224 -6.12 -5.26 -5.66
N LEU A 225 -7.37 -5.67 -5.92
CA LEU A 225 -8.48 -5.43 -4.99
C LEU A 225 -8.28 -6.16 -3.65
N VAL A 226 -7.87 -7.43 -3.69
CA VAL A 226 -7.57 -8.19 -2.47
C VAL A 226 -6.43 -7.53 -1.69
N PHE A 227 -5.36 -7.13 -2.36
CA PHE A 227 -4.24 -6.45 -1.72
C PHE A 227 -4.64 -5.10 -1.13
N ALA A 228 -5.47 -4.31 -1.82
CA ALA A 228 -5.98 -3.05 -1.31
C ALA A 228 -6.80 -3.24 -0.03
N ILE A 229 -7.70 -4.23 0.00
CA ILE A 229 -8.51 -4.56 1.19
C ILE A 229 -7.62 -5.03 2.34
N GLU A 230 -6.68 -5.93 2.10
CA GLU A 230 -5.79 -6.43 3.15
C GLU A 230 -4.89 -5.33 3.72
N LEU A 231 -4.41 -4.43 2.85
CA LEU A 231 -3.63 -3.27 3.27
C LEU A 231 -4.48 -2.34 4.13
N GLY A 232 -5.71 -2.03 3.71
CA GLY A 232 -6.65 -1.23 4.48
C GLY A 232 -6.97 -1.81 5.87
N ILE A 233 -7.19 -3.12 5.97
CA ILE A 233 -7.41 -3.80 7.26
C ILE A 233 -6.19 -3.63 8.18
N ARG A 234 -4.97 -3.71 7.65
CA ARG A 234 -3.73 -3.55 8.43
C ARG A 234 -3.54 -2.13 8.88
N MET A 235 -3.79 -1.15 8.02
CA MET A 235 -3.75 0.26 8.38
C MET A 235 -4.70 0.57 9.54
N VAL A 236 -5.92 0.05 9.51
CA VAL A 236 -6.88 0.18 10.63
C VAL A 236 -6.34 -0.49 11.90
N LYS A 237 -5.75 -1.67 11.80
CA LYS A 237 -5.12 -2.34 12.96
C LYS A 237 -3.98 -1.52 13.55
N LEU A 238 -3.11 -0.93 12.73
CA LEU A 238 -2.03 -0.06 13.20
C LEU A 238 -2.59 1.18 13.89
N LEU A 239 -3.63 1.81 13.34
CA LEU A 239 -4.31 2.95 13.94
C LEU A 239 -4.86 2.61 15.34
N VAL A 240 -5.58 1.48 15.46
CA VAL A 240 -6.12 1.01 16.75
C VAL A 240 -4.99 0.75 17.75
N LEU A 241 -3.91 0.10 17.32
CA LEU A 241 -2.75 -0.13 18.18
C LEU A 241 -2.09 1.17 18.61
N GLN A 242 -2.02 2.17 17.75
CA GLN A 242 -1.48 3.48 18.05
C GLN A 242 -2.31 4.20 19.13
N ILE A 243 -3.65 4.16 19.01
CA ILE A 243 -4.57 4.70 20.02
C ILE A 243 -4.41 3.97 21.37
N LEU A 244 -4.20 2.66 21.35
CA LEU A 244 -4.04 1.84 22.56
C LEU A 244 -2.61 1.83 23.12
N ALA A 245 -1.62 2.36 22.41
CA ALA A 245 -0.21 2.34 22.80
C ALA A 245 0.11 2.92 24.18
N PRO A 246 -0.56 3.99 24.67
CA PRO A 246 -0.31 4.50 26.00
C PRO A 246 -0.60 3.48 27.12
N ILE A 247 -1.55 2.59 26.95
CA ILE A 247 -1.98 1.62 27.97
C ILE A 247 -0.84 0.63 28.35
N PRO A 248 -0.21 -0.11 27.42
CA PRO A 248 0.92 -0.97 27.76
C PRO A 248 2.12 -0.24 28.32
N ILE A 249 2.33 1.03 27.91
CA ILE A 249 3.41 1.85 28.44
C ILE A 249 3.20 2.12 29.94
N ILE A 250 1.98 2.51 30.34
CA ILE A 250 1.64 2.74 31.74
C ILE A 250 1.66 1.45 32.55
N MET A 251 1.20 0.34 31.95
CA MET A 251 1.28 -0.97 32.62
C MET A 251 2.73 -1.37 32.89
N SER A 252 3.68 -0.98 32.06
CA SER A 252 5.11 -1.28 32.21
C SER A 252 5.80 -0.57 33.39
N ILE A 253 5.14 0.43 34.01
CA ILE A 253 5.61 1.05 35.25
C ILE A 253 5.77 -0.01 36.34
N ASP A 254 4.84 -0.98 36.40
CA ASP A 254 4.94 -2.11 37.30
C ASP A 254 5.98 -3.12 36.80
N PRO A 255 7.03 -3.41 37.60
CA PRO A 255 8.08 -4.37 37.21
C PRO A 255 7.54 -5.74 36.84
N THR A 256 6.39 -6.16 37.42
CA THR A 256 5.76 -7.47 37.15
C THR A 256 5.05 -7.53 35.80
N GLN A 257 4.80 -6.37 35.18
CA GLN A 257 4.02 -6.28 33.92
C GLN A 257 4.84 -5.81 32.71
N LYS A 258 6.16 -5.77 32.82
CA LYS A 258 7.06 -5.36 31.72
C LYS A 258 6.85 -6.13 30.41
N ASP A 259 6.47 -7.40 30.51
CA ASP A 259 6.23 -8.24 29.35
C ASP A 259 5.09 -7.74 28.46
N LYS A 260 4.15 -6.95 29.00
CA LYS A 260 3.03 -6.40 28.21
C LYS A 260 3.52 -5.36 27.19
N LEU A 261 4.46 -4.49 27.58
CA LEU A 261 5.07 -3.54 26.65
C LEU A 261 5.87 -4.25 25.55
N LYS A 262 6.63 -5.29 25.92
CA LYS A 262 7.40 -6.10 24.97
C LYS A 262 6.48 -6.83 23.98
N LYS A 263 5.38 -7.40 24.46
CA LYS A 263 4.36 -8.06 23.61
C LYS A 263 3.70 -7.06 22.66
N PHE A 264 3.37 -5.88 23.17
CA PHE A 264 2.81 -4.80 22.36
C PHE A 264 3.79 -4.35 21.26
N GLY A 265 5.05 -4.12 21.58
CA GLY A 265 6.08 -3.76 20.62
C GLY A 265 6.27 -4.83 19.53
N LYS A 266 6.27 -6.11 19.91
CA LYS A 266 6.32 -7.22 18.94
C LYS A 266 5.09 -7.26 18.03
N LEU A 267 3.90 -7.04 18.59
CA LEU A 267 2.66 -7.02 17.83
C LEU A 267 2.65 -5.87 16.83
N TYR A 268 3.00 -4.66 17.29
CA TYR A 268 3.05 -3.47 16.44
C TYR A 268 4.09 -3.62 15.33
N SER A 269 5.32 -3.99 15.68
CA SER A 269 6.39 -4.18 14.70
C SER A 269 6.08 -5.31 13.72
N GLY A 270 5.42 -6.39 14.17
CA GLY A 270 5.02 -7.50 13.31
C GLY A 270 3.99 -7.08 12.27
N ILE A 271 2.97 -6.28 12.65
CA ILE A 271 1.96 -5.78 11.72
C ILE A 271 2.60 -4.76 10.77
N TYR A 272 3.39 -3.82 11.28
CA TYR A 272 4.08 -2.80 10.49
C TYR A 272 5.02 -3.41 9.46
N LEU A 273 5.89 -4.34 9.87
CA LEU A 273 6.83 -4.99 8.97
C LEU A 273 6.12 -5.86 7.92
N SER A 274 5.06 -6.55 8.31
CA SER A 274 4.23 -7.34 7.41
C SER A 274 3.54 -6.48 6.34
N GLU A 275 3.13 -5.25 6.67
CA GLU A 275 2.62 -4.27 5.73
C GLU A 275 3.69 -3.86 4.73
N PHE A 276 4.86 -3.51 5.26
CA PHE A 276 6.01 -3.10 4.46
C PHE A 276 6.45 -4.18 3.46
N ILE A 277 6.59 -5.44 3.92
CA ILE A 277 6.95 -6.56 3.05
C ILE A 277 5.93 -6.73 1.92
N ARG A 278 4.63 -6.58 2.19
CA ARG A 278 3.61 -6.73 1.14
C ARG A 278 3.67 -5.64 0.09
N ILE A 279 3.91 -4.40 0.47
CA ILE A 279 4.09 -3.30 -0.50
C ILE A 279 5.24 -3.61 -1.45
N PHE A 280 6.28 -4.30 -0.97
CA PHE A 280 7.43 -4.71 -1.81
C PHE A 280 7.21 -6.00 -2.60
N THR A 281 6.21 -6.81 -2.25
CA THR A 281 5.98 -8.12 -2.89
C THR A 281 4.99 -8.03 -4.06
N VAL A 282 4.26 -6.93 -4.17
CA VAL A 282 3.35 -6.59 -5.28
C VAL A 282 4.12 -5.96 -6.42
#